data_8170fb589d6db459126e5fad24a36574
#
_entry.id   8170fb589d6db459126e5fad24a36574
#
_cell.length_a   1.000
_cell.length_b   1.000
_cell.length_c   1.000
_cell.angle_alpha   90.00
_cell.angle_beta   90.00
_cell.angle_gamma   90.00
#
_symmetry.space_group_name_H-M   'P 1'
#
loop_
_entity.id
_entity.type
_entity.pdbx_description
1 polymer ?
#
loop_
_entity_poly.entity_id
_entity_poly.type
_entity_poly.pdbx_seq_one_letter_code
_entity_poly.pdbx_strand_id
1 'polypeptide(L)'
;MSIVKDFINTVPERYGTANPFKLAELLNIEVRYCYLGRMPLGKTNYDDKGAVIILNDSLRYSNERYFTLAHELGHFFMHEGLAGYYTGIRFGYDQFENQANEFATGLLTHYFVEENDRVPETIRELELTYGLPIN
;
A
#
# COMPACT_ATOMS: atom_id res chain seq x y z
N MET A 1 -22.48 1.64 -0.85
CA MET A 1 -21.20 1.98 -0.19
C MET A 1 -20.06 1.13 -0.73
N SER A 2 -18.91 1.71 -0.90
CA SER A 2 -17.73 1.00 -1.37
C SER A 2 -17.04 0.31 -0.20
N ILE A 3 -16.72 -0.99 -0.34
CA ILE A 3 -15.95 -1.71 0.67
C ILE A 3 -14.55 -1.08 0.83
N VAL A 4 -13.98 -0.57 -0.26
CA VAL A 4 -12.66 0.07 -0.22
C VAL A 4 -12.70 1.31 0.66
N LYS A 5 -13.72 2.16 0.51
CA LYS A 5 -13.86 3.36 1.34
C LYS A 5 -14.03 3.01 2.82
N ASP A 6 -14.73 1.93 3.11
CA ASP A 6 -14.89 1.48 4.49
C ASP A 6 -13.54 1.11 5.10
N PHE A 7 -12.69 0.39 4.36
CA PHE A 7 -11.34 0.06 4.84
C PHE A 7 -10.46 1.30 4.96
N ILE A 8 -10.52 2.23 4.00
CA ILE A 8 -9.74 3.46 4.04
C ILE A 8 -10.02 4.24 5.33
N ASN A 9 -11.28 4.29 5.76
CA ASN A 9 -11.67 5.04 6.95
C ASN A 9 -11.45 4.24 8.24
N THR A 10 -11.72 2.95 8.21
CA THR A 10 -11.69 2.10 9.41
C THR A 10 -10.28 1.75 9.85
N VAL A 11 -9.38 1.48 8.90
CA VAL A 11 -8.02 1.02 9.23
C VAL A 11 -7.24 2.06 10.04
N PRO A 12 -7.14 3.33 9.61
CA PRO A 12 -6.42 4.31 10.42
C PRO A 12 -7.05 4.54 11.79
N GLU A 13 -8.37 4.51 11.87
CA GLU A 13 -9.07 4.68 13.14
C GLU A 13 -8.78 3.51 14.09
N ARG A 14 -8.85 2.29 13.59
CA ARG A 14 -8.68 1.09 14.40
C ARG A 14 -7.25 0.95 14.92
N TYR A 15 -6.27 1.24 14.11
CA TYR A 15 -4.85 1.02 14.45
C TYR A 15 -4.14 2.27 14.93
N GLY A 16 -4.79 3.43 14.86
CA GLY A 16 -4.21 4.68 15.34
C GLY A 16 -3.17 5.29 14.44
N THR A 17 -3.02 4.79 13.22
CA THR A 17 -2.07 5.32 12.25
C THR A 17 -2.45 4.87 10.84
N ALA A 18 -2.05 5.68 9.85
CA ALA A 18 -2.15 5.33 8.44
C ALA A 18 -0.77 5.05 7.83
N ASN A 19 0.29 5.03 8.63
CA ASN A 19 1.63 4.71 8.16
C ASN A 19 1.68 3.23 7.77
N PRO A 20 1.92 2.90 6.48
CA PRO A 20 1.87 1.50 6.05
C PRO A 20 2.93 0.62 6.70
N PHE A 21 4.12 1.16 7.00
CA PHE A 21 5.16 0.39 7.68
C PHE A 21 4.76 0.10 9.14
N LYS A 22 4.16 1.06 9.82
CA LYS A 22 3.67 0.88 11.18
C LYS A 22 2.50 -0.10 11.22
N LEU A 23 1.61 -0.02 10.25
CA LEU A 23 0.50 -0.96 10.14
C LEU A 23 0.99 -2.39 9.95
N ALA A 24 1.97 -2.60 9.09
CA ALA A 24 2.55 -3.93 8.89
C ALA A 24 3.12 -4.47 10.20
N GLU A 25 3.83 -3.63 10.95
CA GLU A 25 4.37 -4.00 12.26
C GLU A 25 3.26 -4.40 13.24
N LEU A 26 2.20 -3.58 13.33
CA LEU A 26 1.07 -3.85 14.23
C LEU A 26 0.30 -5.12 13.86
N LEU A 27 0.30 -5.48 12.57
CA LEU A 27 -0.38 -6.66 12.06
C LEU A 27 0.51 -7.90 12.06
N ASN A 28 1.76 -7.79 12.54
CA ASN A 28 2.76 -8.85 12.51
C ASN A 28 3.03 -9.37 11.09
N ILE A 29 2.96 -8.47 10.11
CA ILE A 29 3.31 -8.78 8.72
C ILE A 29 4.80 -8.51 8.55
N GLU A 30 5.55 -9.53 8.09
CA GLU A 30 6.95 -9.36 7.78
C GLU A 30 7.08 -8.60 6.47
N VAL A 31 7.93 -7.57 6.45
CA VAL A 31 8.24 -6.79 5.25
C VAL A 31 9.72 -7.01 4.94
N ARG A 32 10.00 -7.49 3.73
CA ARG A 32 11.36 -7.76 3.28
C ARG A 32 11.64 -7.00 1.99
N TYR A 33 12.91 -6.64 1.80
CA TYR A 33 13.40 -6.15 0.52
C TYR A 33 14.19 -7.27 -0.15
N CYS A 34 13.81 -7.60 -1.39
CA CYS A 34 14.48 -8.65 -2.16
C CYS A 34 14.66 -8.20 -3.59
N TYR A 35 15.68 -8.74 -4.24
CA TYR A 35 15.86 -8.53 -5.68
C TYR A 35 14.76 -9.30 -6.42
N LEU A 36 13.89 -8.58 -7.11
CA LEU A 36 12.77 -9.16 -7.85
C LEU A 36 12.93 -8.94 -9.37
N GLY A 37 14.12 -8.54 -9.80
CA GLY A 37 14.32 -8.12 -11.18
C GLY A 37 13.71 -6.75 -11.39
N ARG A 38 13.21 -6.49 -12.59
CA ARG A 38 12.56 -5.23 -12.92
C ARG A 38 11.15 -5.14 -12.31
N MET A 39 10.44 -6.25 -12.34
CA MET A 39 9.06 -6.38 -11.86
C MET A 39 8.87 -7.73 -11.19
N PRO A 40 7.92 -7.86 -10.26
CA PRO A 40 7.03 -6.82 -9.75
C PRO A 40 7.76 -5.86 -8.79
N LEU A 41 7.14 -4.73 -8.48
CA LEU A 41 7.65 -3.80 -7.47
C LEU A 41 7.37 -4.29 -6.06
N GLY A 42 6.30 -5.05 -5.88
CA GLY A 42 5.96 -5.66 -4.61
C GLY A 42 5.09 -6.88 -4.82
N LYS A 43 5.03 -7.74 -3.81
CA LYS A 43 4.15 -8.90 -3.80
C LYS A 43 3.86 -9.34 -2.38
N THR A 44 2.72 -10.02 -2.21
CA THR A 44 2.31 -10.60 -0.94
C THR A 44 2.28 -12.12 -1.08
N ASN A 45 3.00 -12.80 -0.20
CA ASN A 45 2.97 -14.25 -0.09
C ASN A 45 2.44 -14.63 1.28
N TYR A 46 1.95 -15.84 1.38
CA TYR A 46 1.47 -16.39 2.65
C TYR A 46 2.26 -17.64 2.96
N ASP A 47 2.74 -17.74 4.18
CA ASP A 47 3.36 -18.96 4.69
C ASP A 47 2.57 -19.45 5.91
N ASP A 48 3.08 -20.44 6.63
CA ASP A 48 2.42 -21.01 7.80
C ASP A 48 2.37 -20.04 8.99
N LYS A 49 3.13 -18.95 8.96
CA LYS A 49 3.15 -17.90 9.99
C LYS A 49 2.29 -16.70 9.64
N GLY A 50 1.81 -16.60 8.39
CA GLY A 50 0.97 -15.50 7.95
C GLY A 50 1.47 -14.83 6.67
N ALA A 51 1.11 -13.57 6.50
CA ALA A 51 1.48 -12.80 5.32
C ALA A 51 2.92 -12.30 5.41
N VAL A 52 3.60 -12.35 4.27
CA VAL A 52 4.92 -11.75 4.08
C VAL A 52 4.82 -10.83 2.87
N ILE A 53 5.16 -9.56 3.05
CA ILE A 53 5.18 -8.61 1.94
C ILE A 53 6.62 -8.39 1.52
N ILE A 54 6.88 -8.59 0.24
CA ILE A 54 8.21 -8.42 -0.34
C ILE A 54 8.18 -7.19 -1.23
N LEU A 55 9.07 -6.26 -0.94
CA LEU A 55 9.26 -5.05 -1.75
C LEU A 55 10.52 -5.26 -2.60
N ASN A 56 10.44 -4.84 -3.86
CA ASN A 56 11.61 -4.90 -4.74
C ASN A 56 12.73 -4.07 -4.12
N ASP A 57 13.93 -4.61 -4.13
CA ASP A 57 15.11 -3.96 -3.56
C ASP A 57 15.37 -2.58 -4.18
N SER A 58 14.93 -2.38 -5.43
CA SER A 58 15.00 -1.08 -6.10
C SER A 58 14.25 0.03 -5.37
N LEU A 59 13.30 -0.33 -4.49
CA LEU A 59 12.50 0.64 -3.74
C LEU A 59 13.09 1.01 -2.39
N ARG A 60 14.18 0.38 -1.98
CA ARG A 60 14.72 0.51 -0.61
C ARG A 60 14.88 1.96 -0.15
N TYR A 61 15.28 2.83 -1.06
CA TYR A 61 15.49 4.25 -0.75
C TYR A 61 14.57 5.17 -1.57
N SER A 62 13.51 4.62 -2.14
CA SER A 62 12.56 5.36 -2.97
C SER A 62 11.26 5.61 -2.21
N ASN A 63 10.64 6.76 -2.45
CA ASN A 63 9.32 7.06 -1.90
C ASN A 63 8.24 6.10 -2.40
N GLU A 64 8.48 5.45 -3.54
CA GLU A 64 7.56 4.45 -4.08
C GLU A 64 7.35 3.25 -3.14
N ARG A 65 8.24 3.04 -2.17
CA ARG A 65 8.07 1.98 -1.18
C ARG A 65 6.78 2.16 -0.36
N TYR A 66 6.39 3.41 -0.12
CA TYR A 66 5.16 3.70 0.63
C TYR A 66 3.92 3.25 -0.13
N PHE A 67 3.80 3.66 -1.39
CA PHE A 67 2.64 3.26 -2.19
C PHE A 67 2.61 1.75 -2.41
N THR A 68 3.75 1.16 -2.71
CA THR A 68 3.84 -0.28 -2.95
C THR A 68 3.39 -1.07 -1.71
N LEU A 69 3.88 -0.70 -0.53
CA LEU A 69 3.48 -1.39 0.70
C LEU A 69 1.98 -1.17 0.99
N ALA A 70 1.50 0.06 0.82
CA ALA A 70 0.09 0.36 1.04
C ALA A 70 -0.81 -0.43 0.08
N HIS A 71 -0.39 -0.59 -1.17
CA HIS A 71 -1.10 -1.41 -2.16
C HIS A 71 -1.18 -2.88 -1.70
N GLU A 72 -0.05 -3.44 -1.25
CA GLU A 72 -0.03 -4.82 -0.78
C GLU A 72 -0.86 -5.00 0.49
N LEU A 73 -0.88 -4.02 1.38
CA LEU A 73 -1.78 -4.02 2.54
C LEU A 73 -3.25 -4.01 2.11
N GLY A 74 -3.57 -3.32 1.02
CA GLY A 74 -4.91 -3.35 0.46
C GLY A 74 -5.34 -4.77 0.09
N HIS A 75 -4.47 -5.51 -0.56
CA HIS A 75 -4.73 -6.93 -0.85
C HIS A 75 -4.89 -7.74 0.44
N PHE A 76 -4.05 -7.48 1.41
CA PHE A 76 -4.13 -8.19 2.70
C PHE A 76 -5.48 -7.99 3.37
N PHE A 77 -5.98 -6.76 3.39
CA PHE A 77 -7.26 -6.46 4.05
C PHE A 77 -8.46 -6.94 3.26
N MET A 78 -8.45 -6.77 1.94
CA MET A 78 -9.63 -6.96 1.10
C MET A 78 -9.64 -8.28 0.32
N HIS A 79 -8.48 -8.85 0.06
CA HIS A 79 -8.32 -10.02 -0.81
C HIS A 79 -7.53 -11.11 -0.10
N GLU A 80 -7.89 -11.37 1.15
CA GLU A 80 -7.17 -12.30 2.02
C GLU A 80 -6.96 -13.66 1.36
N GLY A 81 -5.75 -14.17 1.48
CA GLY A 81 -5.38 -15.48 0.94
C GLY A 81 -5.01 -15.48 -0.53
N LEU A 82 -5.21 -14.37 -1.23
CA LEU A 82 -4.82 -14.25 -2.64
C LEU A 82 -3.46 -13.57 -2.73
N ALA A 83 -2.57 -14.13 -3.53
CA ALA A 83 -1.28 -13.52 -3.79
C ALA A 83 -1.49 -12.20 -4.54
N GLY A 84 -0.80 -11.15 -4.11
CA GLY A 84 -0.88 -9.84 -4.73
C GLY A 84 0.43 -9.44 -5.37
N TYR A 85 0.34 -8.62 -6.42
CA TYR A 85 1.49 -8.06 -7.12
C TYR A 85 1.26 -6.59 -7.41
N TYR A 86 2.30 -5.79 -7.34
CA TYR A 86 2.24 -4.41 -7.77
C TYR A 86 3.26 -4.18 -8.89
N THR A 87 2.77 -3.69 -10.04
CA THR A 87 3.59 -3.48 -11.23
C THR A 87 3.72 -2.02 -11.64
N GLY A 88 3.26 -1.08 -10.80
CA GLY A 88 3.39 0.34 -11.08
C GLY A 88 2.27 0.94 -11.92
N ILE A 89 1.22 0.18 -12.22
CA ILE A 89 0.07 0.65 -12.98
C ILE A 89 -1.04 1.03 -12.03
N ARG A 90 -1.54 2.26 -12.11
CA ARG A 90 -2.55 2.77 -11.19
C ARG A 90 -3.94 2.22 -11.48
N PHE A 91 -4.34 2.19 -12.76
CA PHE A 91 -5.65 1.67 -13.17
C PHE A 91 -5.46 0.74 -14.36
N GLY A 92 -6.14 -0.38 -14.33
CA GLY A 92 -6.12 -1.37 -15.39
C GLY A 92 -7.43 -2.14 -15.42
N TYR A 93 -7.39 -3.34 -15.99
CA TYR A 93 -8.59 -4.18 -16.12
C TYR A 93 -8.85 -5.05 -14.89
N ASP A 94 -7.86 -5.28 -14.06
CA ASP A 94 -8.02 -6.13 -12.87
C ASP A 94 -8.66 -5.33 -11.74
N GLN A 95 -9.86 -5.75 -11.36
CA GLN A 95 -10.63 -5.07 -10.32
C GLN A 95 -9.94 -5.10 -8.96
N PHE A 96 -9.30 -6.22 -8.59
CA PHE A 96 -8.62 -6.32 -7.29
C PHE A 96 -7.40 -5.40 -7.24
N GLU A 97 -6.67 -5.29 -8.35
CA GLU A 97 -5.55 -4.36 -8.42
C GLU A 97 -6.02 -2.92 -8.32
N ASN A 98 -7.12 -2.57 -8.98
CA ASN A 98 -7.68 -1.22 -8.89
C ASN A 98 -8.17 -0.90 -7.47
N GLN A 99 -8.77 -1.86 -6.78
CA GLN A 99 -9.19 -1.70 -5.40
C GLN A 99 -8.00 -1.49 -4.46
N ALA A 100 -6.95 -2.26 -4.66
CA ALA A 100 -5.72 -2.11 -3.86
C ALA A 100 -5.08 -0.73 -4.07
N ASN A 101 -5.09 -0.22 -5.31
CA ASN A 101 -4.59 1.12 -5.61
C ASN A 101 -5.46 2.21 -4.99
N GLU A 102 -6.78 2.03 -5.02
CA GLU A 102 -7.70 2.99 -4.39
C GLU A 102 -7.48 3.01 -2.87
N PHE A 103 -7.34 1.85 -2.26
CA PHE A 103 -7.03 1.75 -0.84
C PHE A 103 -5.72 2.45 -0.51
N ALA A 104 -4.66 2.18 -1.29
CA ALA A 104 -3.35 2.78 -1.05
C ALA A 104 -3.41 4.30 -1.15
N THR A 105 -4.11 4.82 -2.16
CA THR A 105 -4.27 6.28 -2.34
C THR A 105 -4.97 6.90 -1.13
N GLY A 106 -6.07 6.29 -0.69
CA GLY A 106 -6.83 6.78 0.45
C GLY A 106 -6.05 6.69 1.76
N LEU A 107 -5.38 5.56 2.00
CA LEU A 107 -4.57 5.37 3.19
C LEU A 107 -3.45 6.42 3.27
N LEU A 108 -2.76 6.65 2.16
CA LEU A 108 -1.65 7.61 2.15
C LEU A 108 -2.13 9.06 2.21
N THR A 109 -3.37 9.34 1.80
CA THR A 109 -3.97 10.64 2.04
C THR A 109 -4.14 10.86 3.54
N HIS A 110 -4.61 9.85 4.27
CA HIS A 110 -4.68 9.90 5.74
C HIS A 110 -3.30 10.06 6.37
N TYR A 111 -2.31 9.33 5.85
CA TYR A 111 -0.95 9.42 6.37
C TYR A 111 -0.35 10.81 6.15
N PHE A 112 -0.64 11.43 5.01
CA PHE A 112 -0.20 12.78 4.74
C PHE A 112 -0.73 13.76 5.81
N VAL A 113 -2.02 13.63 6.16
CA VAL A 113 -2.63 14.43 7.23
C VAL A 113 -1.97 14.15 8.57
N GLU A 114 -1.70 12.88 8.85
CA GLU A 114 -1.02 12.47 10.08
C GLU A 114 0.35 13.14 10.22
N GLU A 115 1.11 13.23 9.11
CA GLU A 115 2.45 13.81 9.12
C GLU A 115 2.48 15.33 9.06
N ASN A 116 1.49 15.95 8.42
CA ASN A 116 1.57 17.37 8.07
C ASN A 116 0.49 18.24 8.71
N ASP A 117 -0.48 17.65 9.41
CA ASP A 117 -1.62 18.37 10.02
C ASP A 117 -2.42 19.20 9.00
N ARG A 118 -2.44 18.79 7.76
CA ARG A 118 -3.24 19.38 6.70
C ARG A 118 -3.51 18.35 5.61
N VAL A 119 -4.54 18.57 4.82
CA VAL A 119 -4.81 17.73 3.65
C VAL A 119 -3.86 18.10 2.52
N PRO A 120 -3.53 17.17 1.63
CA PRO A 120 -2.74 17.51 0.44
C PRO A 120 -3.55 18.43 -0.47
N GLU A 121 -2.90 19.41 -1.07
CA GLU A 121 -3.57 20.36 -1.95
C GLU A 121 -3.83 19.75 -3.34
N THR A 122 -2.95 18.84 -3.77
CA THR A 122 -3.04 18.20 -5.08
C THR A 122 -2.62 16.73 -4.97
N ILE A 123 -3.05 15.95 -5.96
CA ILE A 123 -2.58 14.56 -6.09
C ILE A 123 -1.06 14.52 -6.31
N ARG A 124 -0.50 15.57 -6.92
CA ARG A 124 0.94 15.68 -7.15
C ARG A 124 1.74 15.65 -5.87
N GLU A 125 1.22 16.23 -4.78
CA GLU A 125 1.90 16.14 -3.49
C GLU A 125 2.02 14.69 -3.03
N LEU A 126 0.98 13.89 -3.21
CA LEU A 126 1.00 12.48 -2.85
C LEU A 126 1.95 11.68 -3.75
N GLU A 127 1.97 12.00 -5.05
CA GLU A 127 2.91 11.37 -6.00
C GLU A 127 4.35 11.60 -5.56
N LEU A 128 4.68 12.83 -5.21
CA LEU A 128 6.05 13.19 -4.82
C LEU A 128 6.41 12.65 -3.43
N THR A 129 5.47 12.63 -2.51
CA THR A 129 5.75 12.26 -1.13
C THR A 129 5.78 10.75 -0.93
N TYR A 130 4.87 10.02 -1.56
CA TYR A 130 4.68 8.59 -1.31
C TYR A 130 4.78 7.73 -2.56
N GLY A 131 5.13 8.31 -3.70
CA GLY A 131 5.36 7.55 -4.91
C GLY A 131 4.13 6.96 -5.54
N LEU A 132 2.98 7.67 -5.47
CA LEU A 132 1.80 7.25 -6.23
C LEU A 132 2.16 7.19 -7.71
N PRO A 133 1.67 6.16 -8.44
CA PRO A 133 1.96 6.06 -9.86
C PRO A 133 1.29 7.17 -10.65
N ILE A 134 2.01 7.63 -11.65
CA ILE A 134 1.55 8.69 -12.55
C ILE A 134 1.02 8.02 -13.81
N ASN A 135 -0.30 8.00 -13.98
CA ASN A 135 -0.89 7.53 -15.23
C ASN A 135 -2.31 8.04 -15.43
#